data_49e7ae7063f5eaa931eb10df947dc0cc
#
_entry.id   49e7ae7063f5eaa931eb10df947dc0cc
#
_cell.length_a   1.000
_cell.length_b   1.000
_cell.length_c   1.000
_cell.angle_alpha   90.00
_cell.angle_beta   90.00
_cell.angle_gamma   90.00
#
_symmetry.space_group_name_H-M   'P 1'
#
loop_
_entity.id
_entity.type
_entity.pdbx_description
1 polymer ?
#
loop_
_entity_poly.entity_id
_entity_poly.type
_entity_poly.pdbx_seq_one_letter_code
_entity_poly.pdbx_strand_id
1 'polypeptide(L)' 'MTHYAEIDDNSVVLRVIVAEKDFIDNHTTGTWVQTSYNTR' A
#
# COMPACT_ATOMS: atom_id res chain seq x y z
N MET A 1 2.68 11.41 4.86
CA MET A 1 2.75 10.39 3.81
C MET A 1 1.93 9.20 4.17
N THR A 2 1.48 8.50 3.19
CA THR A 2 0.57 7.40 3.41
C THR A 2 1.30 6.07 3.23
N HIS A 3 0.98 5.12 4.08
CA HIS A 3 1.54 3.79 3.97
C HIS A 3 0.57 2.93 3.18
N TYR A 4 1.11 2.17 2.25
CA TYR A 4 0.31 1.24 1.45
C TYR A 4 0.91 -0.15 1.56
N ALA A 5 0.04 -1.14 1.71
CA ALA A 5 0.45 -2.53 1.77
C ALA A 5 0.00 -3.22 0.51
N GLU A 6 0.92 -3.89 -0.15
CA GLU A 6 0.59 -4.71 -1.31
C GLU A 6 0.17 -6.09 -0.84
N ILE A 7 -0.96 -6.56 -1.34
CA ILE A 7 -1.44 -7.88 -0.97
C ILE A 7 -1.68 -8.70 -2.23
N ASP A 8 -1.65 -10.02 -2.05
CA ASP A 8 -1.91 -10.93 -3.17
C ASP A 8 -3.37 -11.36 -3.16
N ASP A 9 -3.70 -12.32 -4.00
CA ASP A 9 -5.06 -12.79 -4.12
C ASP A 9 -5.60 -13.42 -2.84
N ASN A 10 -4.72 -13.83 -1.98
CA ASN A 10 -5.11 -14.43 -0.71
C ASN A 10 -5.14 -13.44 0.43
N SER A 11 -5.00 -12.17 0.12
CA SER A 11 -4.95 -11.10 1.11
C SER A 11 -3.73 -11.20 2.02
N VAL A 12 -2.67 -11.75 1.49
CA VAL A 12 -1.42 -11.84 2.24
C VAL A 12 -0.57 -10.62 1.92
N VAL A 13 -0.11 -9.93 2.94
CA VAL A 13 0.71 -8.74 2.73
C VAL A 13 2.07 -9.15 2.20
N LEU A 14 2.41 -8.63 1.03
CA LEU A 14 3.68 -8.91 0.39
C LEU A 14 4.73 -7.92 0.81
N ARG A 15 4.35 -6.65 0.90
CA ARG A 15 5.28 -5.60 1.32
C ARG A 15 4.50 -4.36 1.66
N VAL A 16 5.17 -3.45 2.34
CA VAL A 16 4.57 -2.16 2.70
C VAL A 16 5.52 -1.07 2.23
N ILE A 17 4.96 -0.06 1.57
CA ILE A 17 5.75 1.09 1.15
C ILE A 17 5.09 2.37 1.62
N VAL A 18 5.87 3.43 1.62
CA VAL A 18 5.36 4.75 1.92
C VAL A 18 5.32 5.52 0.61
N ALA A 19 4.13 5.91 0.20
CA ALA A 19 3.97 6.60 -1.07
C ALA A 19 2.67 7.37 -1.07
N GLU A 20 2.55 8.28 -2.02
CA GLU A 20 1.30 9.00 -2.18
C GLU A 20 0.36 8.20 -3.06
N LYS A 21 -0.92 8.49 -2.92
CA LYS A 21 -1.94 7.78 -3.67
C LYS A 21 -1.69 7.87 -5.18
N ASP A 22 -1.26 9.03 -5.64
CA ASP A 22 -0.98 9.19 -7.06
C ASP A 22 0.08 8.23 -7.54
N PHE A 23 1.10 8.01 -6.74
CA PHE A 23 2.13 7.06 -7.09
C PHE A 23 1.55 5.65 -7.21
N ILE A 24 0.74 5.27 -6.25
CA ILE A 24 0.14 3.94 -6.27
C ILE A 24 -0.76 3.77 -7.49
N ASP A 25 -1.55 4.77 -7.79
CA ASP A 25 -2.49 4.69 -8.91
C ASP A 25 -1.79 4.63 -10.26
N ASN A 26 -0.66 5.31 -10.39
CA ASN A 26 -0.06 5.52 -11.69
C ASN A 26 1.17 4.66 -11.94
N HIS A 27 1.81 4.15 -10.91
CA HIS A 27 3.10 3.50 -11.07
C HIS A 27 3.14 2.09 -10.55
N THR A 28 2.04 1.59 -10.00
CA THR A 28 2.02 0.24 -9.46
C THR A 28 0.83 -0.51 -10.02
N THR A 29 0.94 -1.84 -9.97
CA THR A 29 -0.18 -2.71 -10.34
C THR A 29 -0.45 -3.63 -9.17
N GLY A 30 -1.62 -4.29 -9.19
CA GLY A 30 -1.97 -5.21 -8.13
C GLY A 30 -2.89 -4.54 -7.13
N THR A 31 -3.04 -5.18 -6.01
CA THR A 31 -3.96 -4.73 -4.98
C THR A 31 -3.19 -4.04 -3.87
N TRP A 32 -3.57 -2.82 -3.58
CA TRP A 32 -2.94 -2.02 -2.54
C TRP A 32 -3.97 -1.56 -1.55
N VAL A 33 -3.62 -1.66 -0.27
CA VAL A 33 -4.52 -1.24 0.79
C VAL A 33 -3.84 -0.14 1.58
N GLN A 34 -4.55 0.95 1.77
CA GLN A 34 -4.03 2.05 2.55
C GLN A 34 -4.03 1.66 4.03
N THR A 35 -2.91 1.81 4.68
CA THR A 35 -2.82 1.52 6.10
C THR A 35 -2.67 2.82 6.86
N SER A 36 -3.27 2.88 8.02
CA SER A 36 -3.10 4.01 8.89
C SER A 36 -2.15 3.64 9.98
N TYR A 37 -0.93 3.98 9.81
CA TYR A 37 0.06 3.67 10.79
C TYR A 37 0.19 4.85 11.68
N ASN A 38 -0.43 4.82 12.76
CA ASN A 38 -0.40 5.93 13.62
C ASN A 38 0.53 5.67 14.73
N THR A 39 1.67 6.15 14.64
CA THR A 39 2.56 5.96 15.70
C THR A 39 2.52 7.15 16.54
N ARG A 40 2.34 7.18 17.47
CA ARG A 40 2.43 8.21 18.29
C ARG A 40 2.89 8.04 19.26
#